data_bea4f2481df27a74aece6e51dd675c2e
#
_entry.id   bea4f2481df27a74aece6e51dd675c2e
#
_cell.length_a   1.000
_cell.length_b   1.000
_cell.length_c   1.000
_cell.angle_alpha   90.00
_cell.angle_beta   90.00
_cell.angle_gamma   90.00
#
_symmetry.space_group_name_H-M   'P 1'
#
loop_
_entity.id
_entity.type
_entity.pdbx_description
1 polymer ?
#
loop_
_entity_poly.entity_id
_entity_poly.type
_entity_poly.pdbx_seq_one_letter_code
_entity_poly.pdbx_strand_id
1 'polypeptide(L)'
;PFFLYLAHMYVHLPLYAPERFLNESKNGRYGAAVAGIDWATSVLVDEIKNLGIEENTLIIFTSDNGSNTRNNGSNYPLRDKKGTTWEGGLRVPCIMKWPKKIPSNSISNELVSSIDFLATLSSIIGIELPNDKKIDSLDFSDIIFQPDSISPRGYFFYYKQNNLEAVRDSNWKLHI
;
A
#
# COMPACT_ATOMS: atom_id res chain seq x y z
N PRO A 1 -12.26 5.82 19.60
CA PRO A 1 -11.77 5.27 18.35
C PRO A 1 -11.74 6.35 17.27
N PHE A 2 -10.83 6.23 16.31
CA PHE A 2 -10.73 7.11 15.14
C PHE A 2 -10.38 6.28 13.89
N PHE A 3 -10.67 6.85 12.73
CA PHE A 3 -10.19 6.41 11.44
C PHE A 3 -9.54 7.60 10.74
N LEU A 4 -8.29 7.47 10.34
CA LEU A 4 -7.55 8.49 9.61
C LEU A 4 -7.12 7.92 8.25
N TYR A 5 -7.56 8.56 7.18
CA TYR A 5 -7.05 8.32 5.83
C TYR A 5 -6.25 9.55 5.38
N LEU A 6 -4.92 9.44 5.42
CA LEU A 6 -4.02 10.51 5.04
C LEU A 6 -3.53 10.31 3.60
N ALA A 7 -4.23 10.91 2.66
CA ALA A 7 -3.87 10.89 1.24
C ALA A 7 -2.79 11.92 0.94
N HIS A 8 -1.52 11.52 1.04
CA HIS A 8 -0.42 12.38 0.66
C HIS A 8 -0.44 12.69 -0.85
N MET A 9 -0.32 13.96 -1.21
CA MET A 9 -0.12 14.37 -2.59
C MET A 9 1.29 14.07 -3.12
N TYR A 10 2.25 13.86 -2.24
CA TYR A 10 3.60 13.42 -2.59
C TYR A 10 3.57 11.91 -2.91
N VAL A 11 4.33 11.48 -3.84
CA VAL A 11 5.35 12.10 -4.71
C VAL A 11 4.80 12.50 -6.09
N HIS A 12 3.54 12.90 -6.20
CA HIS A 12 2.95 13.32 -7.47
C HIS A 12 3.55 14.65 -7.95
N LEU A 13 3.57 14.84 -9.26
CA LEU A 13 4.03 16.09 -9.90
C LEU A 13 3.02 17.22 -9.70
N PRO A 14 3.47 18.48 -9.57
CA PRO A 14 4.86 18.92 -9.47
C PRO A 14 5.48 18.58 -8.11
N LEU A 15 6.79 18.23 -8.11
CA LEU A 15 7.50 17.87 -6.89
C LEU A 15 7.92 19.12 -6.11
N TYR A 16 7.40 19.22 -4.91
CA TYR A 16 7.83 20.18 -3.90
C TYR A 16 8.33 19.44 -2.66
N ALA A 17 9.33 19.99 -2.00
CA ALA A 17 9.79 19.49 -0.71
C ALA A 17 10.40 20.67 0.07
N PRO A 18 10.31 20.65 1.42
CA PRO A 18 11.03 21.61 2.25
C PRO A 18 12.53 21.61 1.97
N GLU A 19 13.15 22.77 2.09
CA GLU A 19 14.58 22.99 1.76
C GLU A 19 15.50 22.02 2.51
N ARG A 20 15.19 21.72 3.78
CA ARG A 20 15.96 20.74 4.57
C ARG A 20 16.07 19.37 3.89
N PHE A 21 14.99 18.87 3.28
CA PHE A 21 15.00 17.58 2.56
C PHE A 21 15.68 17.70 1.20
N LEU A 22 15.58 18.87 0.53
CA LEU A 22 16.26 19.11 -0.74
C LEU A 22 17.79 19.09 -0.57
N ASN A 23 18.29 19.66 0.50
CA ASN A 23 19.73 19.73 0.80
C ASN A 23 20.34 18.36 1.16
N GLU A 24 19.55 17.49 1.77
CA GLU A 24 19.98 16.16 2.21
C GLU A 24 19.77 15.07 1.15
N SER A 25 18.93 15.32 0.17
CA SER A 25 18.50 14.30 -0.80
C SER A 25 19.61 13.97 -1.81
N LYS A 26 19.95 12.68 -1.88
CA LYS A 26 20.86 12.14 -2.92
C LYS A 26 20.15 11.84 -4.24
N ASN A 27 18.81 11.91 -4.27
CA ASN A 27 17.98 11.60 -5.44
C ASN A 27 17.11 12.81 -5.86
N GLY A 28 17.66 14.02 -5.74
CA GLY A 28 17.01 15.26 -6.16
C GLY A 28 15.64 15.49 -5.48
N ARG A 29 14.75 16.17 -6.17
CA ARG A 29 13.44 16.53 -5.64
C ARG A 29 12.55 15.33 -5.31
N TYR A 30 12.69 14.24 -6.07
CA TYR A 30 11.92 13.02 -5.79
C TYR A 30 12.32 12.41 -4.45
N GLY A 31 13.62 12.22 -4.21
CA GLY A 31 14.13 11.73 -2.94
C GLY A 31 13.76 12.64 -1.77
N ALA A 32 13.81 13.95 -1.98
CA ALA A 32 13.40 14.93 -0.97
C ALA A 32 11.90 14.81 -0.62
N ALA A 33 11.04 14.59 -1.61
CA ALA A 33 9.61 14.39 -1.38
C ALA A 33 9.33 13.07 -0.64
N VAL A 34 10.04 11.98 -0.97
CA VAL A 34 9.98 10.70 -0.24
C VAL A 34 10.41 10.89 1.21
N ALA A 35 11.53 11.59 1.46
CA ALA A 35 11.99 11.89 2.82
C ALA A 35 10.96 12.73 3.61
N GLY A 36 10.24 13.61 2.93
CA GLY A 36 9.13 14.37 3.53
C GLY A 36 7.96 13.49 3.98
N ILE A 37 7.59 12.47 3.20
CA ILE A 37 6.55 11.49 3.59
C ILE A 37 7.05 10.64 4.75
N ASP A 38 8.28 10.16 4.69
CA ASP A 38 8.89 9.35 5.74
C ASP A 38 8.89 10.12 7.07
N TRP A 39 9.33 11.38 7.06
CA TRP A 39 9.28 12.24 8.23
C TRP A 39 7.84 12.46 8.74
N ALA A 40 6.87 12.73 7.86
CA ALA A 40 5.49 12.91 8.27
C ALA A 40 4.91 11.64 8.90
N THR A 41 5.28 10.48 8.36
CA THR A 41 4.89 9.18 8.91
C THR A 41 5.51 8.97 10.31
N SER A 42 6.80 9.31 10.49
CA SER A 42 7.44 9.18 11.80
C SER A 42 6.77 10.06 12.86
N VAL A 43 6.40 11.30 12.51
CA VAL A 43 5.69 12.22 13.43
C VAL A 43 4.36 11.61 13.89
N LEU A 44 3.59 11.00 12.97
CA LEU A 44 2.32 10.35 13.32
C LEU A 44 2.53 9.13 14.22
N VAL A 45 3.52 8.31 13.89
CA VAL A 45 3.86 7.11 14.69
C VAL A 45 4.30 7.50 16.10
N ASP A 46 5.14 8.54 16.22
CA ASP A 46 5.60 9.05 17.51
C ASP A 46 4.44 9.63 18.34
N GLU A 47 3.51 10.35 17.70
CA GLU A 47 2.34 10.89 18.39
C GLU A 47 1.42 9.78 18.90
N ILE A 48 1.14 8.74 18.11
CA ILE A 48 0.37 7.56 18.52
C ILE A 48 1.00 6.88 19.75
N LYS A 49 2.35 6.81 19.77
CA LYS A 49 3.11 6.27 20.89
C LYS A 49 3.03 7.18 22.12
N ASN A 50 3.21 8.49 21.96
CA ASN A 50 3.15 9.47 23.05
C ASN A 50 1.77 9.50 23.71
N LEU A 51 0.71 9.28 22.92
CA LEU A 51 -0.66 9.16 23.40
C LEU A 51 -0.96 7.81 24.09
N GLY A 52 -0.04 6.86 24.08
CA GLY A 52 -0.20 5.54 24.69
C GLY A 52 -1.24 4.65 24.01
N ILE A 53 -1.56 4.89 22.72
CA ILE A 53 -2.58 4.14 21.97
C ILE A 53 -1.99 3.19 20.92
N GLU A 54 -0.67 3.08 20.84
CA GLU A 54 0.06 2.29 19.86
C GLU A 54 -0.39 0.83 19.81
N GLU A 55 -0.58 0.21 20.99
CA GLU A 55 -0.97 -1.19 21.14
C GLU A 55 -2.37 -1.50 20.58
N ASN A 56 -3.20 -0.50 20.40
CA ASN A 56 -4.57 -0.63 19.89
C ASN A 56 -4.80 0.18 18.59
N THR A 57 -3.72 0.40 17.82
CA THR A 57 -3.78 1.14 16.57
C THR A 57 -3.16 0.31 15.44
N LEU A 58 -3.95 0.05 14.39
CA LEU A 58 -3.45 -0.48 13.12
C LEU A 58 -3.00 0.70 12.25
N ILE A 59 -1.73 0.69 11.85
CA ILE A 59 -1.14 1.65 10.92
C ILE A 59 -0.87 0.91 9.61
N ILE A 60 -1.33 1.47 8.49
CA ILE A 60 -1.08 0.95 7.15
C ILE A 60 -0.40 2.04 6.33
N PHE A 61 0.76 1.75 5.78
CA PHE A 61 1.45 2.59 4.81
C PHE A 61 1.50 1.90 3.46
N THR A 62 0.98 2.54 2.43
CA THR A 62 0.95 2.00 1.07
C THR A 62 0.96 3.11 0.03
N SER A 63 0.94 2.76 -1.24
CA SER A 63 0.81 3.67 -2.37
C SER A 63 -0.38 3.26 -3.24
N ASP A 64 -0.89 4.20 -4.02
CA ASP A 64 -1.99 3.98 -4.96
C ASP A 64 -1.53 3.31 -6.26
N ASN A 65 -0.30 3.57 -6.69
CA ASN A 65 0.30 3.04 -7.92
C ASN A 65 1.83 3.14 -7.88
N GLY A 66 2.48 2.47 -8.81
CA GLY A 66 3.92 2.55 -8.97
C GLY A 66 4.41 3.91 -9.49
N SER A 67 5.71 4.15 -9.43
CA SER A 67 6.33 5.37 -9.93
C SER A 67 6.14 5.52 -11.45
N ASN A 68 5.99 6.77 -11.91
CA ASN A 68 6.01 7.08 -13.34
C ASN A 68 7.43 7.07 -13.95
N THR A 69 8.46 6.81 -13.17
CA THR A 69 9.89 6.80 -13.54
C THR A 69 10.45 8.11 -14.08
N ARG A 70 9.66 9.19 -14.04
CA ARG A 70 10.15 10.54 -14.32
C ARG A 70 10.74 11.14 -13.04
N ASN A 71 11.62 12.13 -13.20
CA ASN A 71 12.21 12.86 -12.07
C ASN A 71 12.88 11.94 -11.02
N ASN A 72 13.64 10.94 -11.48
CA ASN A 72 14.41 10.00 -10.66
C ASN A 72 13.56 8.98 -9.86
N GLY A 73 12.28 8.83 -10.14
CA GLY A 73 11.51 7.69 -9.63
C GLY A 73 11.96 6.38 -10.28
N SER A 74 11.90 5.27 -9.53
CA SER A 74 12.26 3.93 -10.01
C SER A 74 11.28 2.89 -9.49
N ASN A 75 10.98 1.90 -10.33
CA ASN A 75 10.24 0.71 -9.93
C ASN A 75 11.12 -0.55 -9.95
N TYR A 76 12.44 -0.38 -10.19
CA TYR A 76 13.36 -1.52 -10.23
C TYR A 76 13.29 -2.37 -8.97
N PRO A 77 13.26 -3.70 -9.07
CA PRO A 77 13.42 -4.55 -10.27
C PRO A 77 12.13 -4.82 -11.05
N LEU A 78 11.01 -4.19 -10.72
CA LEU A 78 9.73 -4.40 -11.37
C LEU A 78 9.70 -3.75 -12.76
N ARG A 79 9.08 -4.44 -13.72
CA ARG A 79 8.97 -3.97 -15.09
C ARG A 79 7.98 -2.82 -15.20
N ASP A 80 8.36 -1.78 -15.96
CA ASP A 80 7.55 -0.67 -16.40
C ASP A 80 7.11 0.29 -15.26
N LYS A 81 6.02 1.04 -15.40
CA LYS A 81 5.69 2.24 -14.62
C LYS A 81 4.20 2.49 -14.50
N LYS A 82 3.85 3.51 -13.70
CA LYS A 82 2.49 4.07 -13.59
C LYS A 82 1.79 4.17 -14.95
N GLY A 83 0.53 3.72 -14.99
CA GLY A 83 -0.32 3.74 -16.18
C GLY A 83 -0.17 2.52 -17.07
N THR A 84 0.58 1.51 -16.63
CA THR A 84 0.68 0.21 -17.29
C THR A 84 0.18 -0.90 -16.37
N THR A 85 -0.18 -2.04 -16.96
CA THR A 85 -0.60 -3.22 -16.21
C THR A 85 0.56 -4.14 -15.82
N TRP A 86 1.82 -3.72 -16.06
CA TRP A 86 3.02 -4.38 -15.58
C TRP A 86 3.22 -4.17 -14.07
N GLU A 87 4.04 -5.00 -13.46
CA GLU A 87 4.28 -4.98 -12.01
C GLU A 87 4.76 -3.61 -11.51
N GLY A 88 5.64 -2.94 -12.24
CA GLY A 88 6.11 -1.59 -11.88
C GLY A 88 5.04 -0.51 -11.92
N GLY A 89 3.89 -0.78 -12.56
CA GLY A 89 2.75 0.15 -12.57
C GLY A 89 1.81 -0.02 -11.38
N LEU A 90 1.71 -1.24 -10.84
CA LEU A 90 0.61 -1.62 -9.93
C LEU A 90 1.07 -2.28 -8.63
N ARG A 91 2.22 -2.95 -8.62
CA ARG A 91 2.77 -3.53 -7.38
C ARG A 91 3.44 -2.43 -6.56
N VAL A 92 2.89 -2.18 -5.39
CA VAL A 92 3.30 -1.10 -4.49
C VAL A 92 3.76 -1.65 -3.14
N PRO A 93 4.58 -0.90 -2.38
CA PRO A 93 4.89 -1.27 -1.01
C PRO A 93 3.62 -1.24 -0.15
N CYS A 94 3.52 -2.19 0.78
CA CYS A 94 2.52 -2.19 1.81
C CYS A 94 3.17 -2.61 3.13
N ILE A 95 3.14 -1.73 4.12
CA ILE A 95 3.70 -1.96 5.45
C ILE A 95 2.58 -1.81 6.46
N MET A 96 2.44 -2.78 7.34
CA MET A 96 1.44 -2.75 8.40
C MET A 96 2.08 -2.87 9.77
N LYS A 97 1.59 -2.09 10.72
CA LYS A 97 2.05 -2.12 12.11
C LYS A 97 0.86 -2.16 13.05
N TRP A 98 0.84 -3.16 13.91
CA TRP A 98 -0.04 -3.26 15.07
C TRP A 98 0.68 -4.09 16.15
N PRO A 99 1.44 -3.47 17.05
CA PRO A 99 2.38 -4.18 17.91
C PRO A 99 1.79 -5.35 18.67
N LYS A 100 0.54 -5.22 19.11
CA LYS A 100 -0.14 -6.25 19.91
C LYS A 100 -0.67 -7.43 19.09
N LYS A 101 -0.81 -7.29 17.77
CA LYS A 101 -1.51 -8.27 16.94
C LYS A 101 -0.72 -8.76 15.73
N ILE A 102 0.15 -7.94 15.15
CA ILE A 102 0.96 -8.31 13.98
C ILE A 102 2.34 -8.77 14.45
N PRO A 103 2.80 -9.97 14.09
CA PRO A 103 4.14 -10.43 14.42
C PRO A 103 5.19 -9.48 13.82
N SER A 104 6.16 -9.07 14.63
CA SER A 104 7.24 -8.19 14.15
C SER A 104 8.14 -8.93 13.17
N ASN A 105 8.69 -8.19 12.19
CA ASN A 105 9.58 -8.71 11.13
C ASN A 105 8.96 -9.81 10.27
N SER A 106 7.64 -9.89 10.21
CA SER A 106 6.94 -10.82 9.34
C SER A 106 6.85 -10.28 7.91
N ILE A 107 6.90 -11.17 6.93
CA ILE A 107 6.76 -10.87 5.51
C ILE A 107 5.78 -11.87 4.91
N SER A 108 4.83 -11.39 4.13
CA SER A 108 3.99 -12.24 3.27
C SER A 108 4.21 -11.86 1.81
N ASN A 109 4.27 -12.87 0.93
CA ASN A 109 4.35 -12.71 -0.51
C ASN A 109 3.01 -13.00 -1.21
N GLU A 110 1.98 -13.18 -0.44
CA GLU A 110 0.64 -13.49 -0.92
C GLU A 110 0.02 -12.34 -1.74
N LEU A 111 -0.82 -12.73 -2.71
CA LEU A 111 -1.49 -11.78 -3.59
C LEU A 111 -2.65 -11.11 -2.84
N VAL A 112 -2.49 -9.83 -2.55
CA VAL A 112 -3.53 -8.96 -1.98
C VAL A 112 -3.67 -7.69 -2.81
N SER A 113 -4.79 -7.00 -2.68
CA SER A 113 -5.06 -5.78 -3.43
C SER A 113 -5.63 -4.69 -2.54
N SER A 114 -5.47 -3.43 -2.94
CA SER A 114 -6.06 -2.29 -2.22
C SER A 114 -7.58 -2.33 -2.17
N ILE A 115 -8.25 -2.98 -3.12
CA ILE A 115 -9.72 -3.20 -3.06
C ILE A 115 -10.12 -4.12 -1.91
N ASP A 116 -9.20 -4.90 -1.37
CA ASP A 116 -9.44 -5.85 -0.27
C ASP A 116 -9.43 -5.19 1.11
N PHE A 117 -8.98 -3.95 1.22
CA PHE A 117 -8.98 -3.23 2.50
C PHE A 117 -10.40 -3.06 3.08
N LEU A 118 -11.41 -2.89 2.25
CA LEU A 118 -12.77 -2.72 2.74
C LEU A 118 -13.25 -3.95 3.53
N ALA A 119 -13.17 -5.14 2.95
CA ALA A 119 -13.58 -6.37 3.63
C ALA A 119 -12.68 -6.67 4.85
N THR A 120 -11.37 -6.51 4.68
CA THR A 120 -10.39 -6.78 5.73
C THR A 120 -10.58 -5.89 6.95
N LEU A 121 -10.68 -4.57 6.75
CA LEU A 121 -10.88 -3.64 7.86
C LEU A 121 -12.24 -3.82 8.52
N SER A 122 -13.30 -4.08 7.74
CA SER A 122 -14.63 -4.38 8.28
C SER A 122 -14.59 -5.62 9.16
N SER A 123 -13.94 -6.70 8.72
CA SER A 123 -13.75 -7.92 9.49
C SER A 123 -12.98 -7.66 10.81
N ILE A 124 -11.88 -6.92 10.73
CA ILE A 124 -11.04 -6.60 11.91
C ILE A 124 -11.82 -5.82 12.98
N ILE A 125 -12.73 -4.95 12.58
CA ILE A 125 -13.53 -4.14 13.52
C ILE A 125 -14.92 -4.72 13.81
N GLY A 126 -15.25 -5.89 13.24
CA GLY A 126 -16.49 -6.60 13.48
C GLY A 126 -17.72 -5.96 12.84
N ILE A 127 -17.57 -5.34 11.66
CA ILE A 127 -18.67 -4.75 10.88
C ILE A 127 -18.96 -5.65 9.69
N GLU A 128 -20.22 -6.03 9.52
CA GLU A 128 -20.68 -6.76 8.35
C GLU A 128 -20.77 -5.85 7.13
N LEU A 129 -20.32 -6.35 5.99
CA LEU A 129 -20.47 -5.65 4.72
C LEU A 129 -21.92 -5.72 4.23
N PRO A 130 -22.41 -4.69 3.49
CA PRO A 130 -23.70 -4.75 2.84
C PRO A 130 -23.83 -5.98 1.93
N ASN A 131 -24.94 -6.68 1.99
CA ASN A 131 -25.23 -7.86 1.18
C ASN A 131 -26.14 -7.57 -0.03
N ASP A 132 -26.59 -6.33 -0.16
CA ASP A 132 -27.45 -5.83 -1.26
C ASP A 132 -26.65 -5.42 -2.51
N LYS A 133 -25.33 -5.47 -2.44
CA LYS A 133 -24.40 -5.10 -3.52
C LYS A 133 -23.31 -6.14 -3.69
N LYS A 134 -22.88 -6.33 -4.95
CA LYS A 134 -21.65 -7.07 -5.23
C LYS A 134 -20.44 -6.23 -4.79
N ILE A 135 -19.60 -6.78 -3.94
CA ILE A 135 -18.37 -6.18 -3.47
C ILE A 135 -17.21 -7.10 -3.86
N ASP A 136 -16.25 -6.58 -4.62
CA ASP A 136 -15.10 -7.36 -5.11
C ASP A 136 -13.98 -7.51 -4.06
N SER A 137 -14.17 -6.94 -2.88
CA SER A 137 -13.24 -6.99 -1.75
C SER A 137 -13.25 -8.35 -1.08
N LEU A 138 -12.09 -8.90 -0.81
CA LEU A 138 -11.89 -10.15 -0.06
C LEU A 138 -11.18 -9.84 1.26
N ASP A 139 -11.55 -10.56 2.32
CA ASP A 139 -10.92 -10.39 3.62
C ASP A 139 -9.59 -11.16 3.67
N PHE A 140 -8.48 -10.44 3.83
CA PHE A 140 -7.13 -11.00 4.00
C PHE A 140 -6.56 -10.80 5.43
N SER A 141 -7.43 -10.59 6.42
CA SER A 141 -7.00 -10.37 7.82
C SER A 141 -6.15 -11.52 8.36
N ASP A 142 -6.39 -12.75 7.94
CA ASP A 142 -5.58 -13.90 8.30
C ASP A 142 -4.10 -13.71 7.93
N ILE A 143 -3.81 -13.17 6.75
CA ILE A 143 -2.44 -12.89 6.32
C ILE A 143 -1.78 -11.82 7.20
N ILE A 144 -2.55 -10.84 7.67
CA ILE A 144 -2.03 -9.78 8.54
C ILE A 144 -1.57 -10.35 9.89
N PHE A 145 -2.35 -11.26 10.46
CA PHE A 145 -2.09 -11.82 11.80
C PHE A 145 -1.26 -13.10 11.76
N GLN A 146 -1.32 -13.84 10.67
CA GLN A 146 -0.62 -15.11 10.44
C GLN A 146 0.01 -15.06 9.04
N PRO A 147 1.23 -14.51 8.88
CA PRO A 147 1.83 -14.21 7.59
C PRO A 147 2.01 -15.39 6.63
N ASP A 148 1.98 -16.62 7.16
CA ASP A 148 2.04 -17.87 6.39
C ASP A 148 0.67 -18.33 5.86
N SER A 149 -0.40 -17.60 6.17
CA SER A 149 -1.75 -17.88 5.64
C SER A 149 -1.81 -17.62 4.14
N ILE A 150 -2.66 -18.40 3.45
CA ILE A 150 -2.86 -18.29 2.01
C ILE A 150 -3.87 -17.17 1.73
N SER A 151 -3.62 -16.40 0.68
CA SER A 151 -4.53 -15.36 0.23
C SER A 151 -5.89 -15.92 -0.22
N PRO A 152 -6.99 -15.29 0.17
CA PRO A 152 -8.31 -15.61 -0.40
C PRO A 152 -8.43 -15.21 -1.88
N ARG A 153 -7.48 -14.39 -2.37
CA ARG A 153 -7.47 -13.89 -3.75
C ARG A 153 -6.66 -14.83 -4.63
N GLY A 154 -7.33 -15.79 -5.27
CA GLY A 154 -6.67 -16.72 -6.20
C GLY A 154 -6.20 -16.06 -7.49
N TYR A 155 -6.92 -15.05 -7.98
CA TYR A 155 -6.61 -14.33 -9.21
C TYR A 155 -6.85 -12.84 -9.08
N PHE A 156 -6.08 -12.05 -9.85
CA PHE A 156 -6.31 -10.63 -10.03
C PHE A 156 -6.29 -10.29 -11.53
N PHE A 157 -7.32 -9.56 -11.96
CA PHE A 157 -7.52 -9.16 -13.36
C PHE A 157 -7.13 -7.69 -13.52
N TYR A 158 -6.27 -7.42 -14.49
CA TYR A 158 -5.75 -6.10 -14.77
C TYR A 158 -6.43 -5.50 -15.99
N TYR A 159 -7.17 -4.46 -15.77
CA TYR A 159 -7.84 -3.72 -16.83
C TYR A 159 -7.16 -2.39 -17.09
N LYS A 160 -7.11 -2.01 -18.36
CA LYS A 160 -6.83 -0.64 -18.77
C LYS A 160 -8.05 -0.11 -19.51
N GLN A 161 -8.72 0.88 -18.90
CA GLN A 161 -10.06 1.26 -19.30
C GLN A 161 -11.00 0.02 -19.26
N ASN A 162 -11.59 -0.36 -20.38
CA ASN A 162 -12.49 -1.53 -20.47
C ASN A 162 -11.82 -2.79 -21.04
N ASN A 163 -10.50 -2.74 -21.30
CA ASN A 163 -9.77 -3.87 -21.88
C ASN A 163 -9.06 -4.67 -20.80
N LEU A 164 -9.31 -5.97 -20.76
CA LEU A 164 -8.50 -6.87 -19.95
C LEU A 164 -7.13 -7.00 -20.61
N GLU A 165 -6.06 -6.60 -19.91
CA GLU A 165 -4.68 -6.62 -20.42
C GLU A 165 -3.84 -7.71 -19.77
N ALA A 166 -4.19 -8.14 -18.57
CA ALA A 166 -3.45 -9.20 -17.89
C ALA A 166 -4.30 -9.90 -16.82
N VAL A 167 -3.93 -11.13 -16.51
CA VAL A 167 -4.40 -11.89 -15.35
C VAL A 167 -3.19 -12.43 -14.58
N ARG A 168 -3.31 -12.45 -13.26
CA ARG A 168 -2.28 -12.95 -12.37
C ARG A 168 -2.86 -13.91 -11.34
N ASP A 169 -2.13 -14.98 -11.04
CA ASP A 169 -2.23 -15.76 -9.79
C ASP A 169 -1.06 -15.46 -8.85
N SER A 170 -0.83 -16.29 -7.85
CA SER A 170 0.28 -16.12 -6.90
C SER A 170 1.66 -16.20 -7.57
N ASN A 171 1.82 -16.98 -8.64
CA ASN A 171 3.11 -17.32 -9.25
C ASN A 171 3.30 -16.72 -10.65
N TRP A 172 2.22 -16.57 -11.41
CA TRP A 172 2.29 -16.23 -12.83
C TRP A 172 1.44 -15.01 -13.15
N LYS A 173 1.91 -14.24 -14.12
CA LYS A 173 1.16 -13.15 -14.73
C LYS A 173 1.19 -13.31 -16.25
N LEU A 174 0.01 -13.50 -16.82
CA LEU A 174 -0.18 -13.57 -18.27
C LEU A 174 -0.67 -12.21 -18.77
N HIS A 175 0.02 -11.65 -19.76
CA HIS A 175 -0.45 -10.52 -20.55
C HIS A 175 -1.12 -11.00 -21.81
N ILE A 176 -2.27 -10.39 -22.16
CA ILE A 176 -3.14 -10.74 -23.29
C ILE A 176 -2.95 -9.73 -24.40
#